data_d7d1b4051d35344dcfd6d8f36828e9c2
#
_entry.id   d7d1b4051d35344dcfd6d8f36828e9c2
#
_cell.length_a   1.000
_cell.length_b   1.000
_cell.length_c   1.000
_cell.angle_alpha   90.00
_cell.angle_beta   90.00
_cell.angle_gamma   90.00
#
_symmetry.space_group_name_H-M   'P 1'
#
loop_
_entity.id
_entity.type
_entity.pdbx_description
1 polymer ?
#
loop_
_entity_poly.entity_id
_entity_poly.type
_entity_poly.pdbx_seq_one_letter_code
_entity_poly.pdbx_strand_id
1 'polypeptide(L)'
;AVPLTIAQLIQLLYNVVDRIYIGHLPGTQGEALTGVGLVFPIISMIAAFTNLFSMGGAPLFSIARGEGDEKKASYILNNTFTMLVITAFVLMAVGYGWERPILYLFGASDVTYPFANDYLTIYLAGTLFLMIGTGMNSFISAEGFPKTGMLVVICGAVINIALDPLFIFVLNMGVKGAAIATVISQFVSMILVLRFFHGNKTLYRISGKYMKLKKVLGIILISSMFVFLVAGCSLVDNLKTFKENDDTADTKEQNQVIVEDD
;
A
#
# COMPACT_ATOMS: atom_id res chain seq x y z
N ALA A 1 -23.57 -0.45 -0.43
CA ALA A 1 -22.82 0.76 -0.79
C ALA A 1 -22.36 1.54 0.46
N VAL A 2 -23.29 1.98 1.34
CA VAL A 2 -22.99 2.86 2.50
C VAL A 2 -21.83 2.40 3.40
N PRO A 3 -21.73 1.14 3.88
CA PRO A 3 -20.63 0.72 4.74
C PRO A 3 -19.25 0.82 4.08
N LEU A 4 -19.17 0.50 2.80
CA LEU A 4 -17.90 0.58 2.05
C LEU A 4 -17.45 2.03 1.84
N THR A 5 -18.38 2.93 1.53
CA THR A 5 -18.10 4.37 1.38
C THR A 5 -17.61 4.97 2.69
N ILE A 6 -18.26 4.64 3.81
CA ILE A 6 -17.83 5.08 5.15
C ILE A 6 -16.42 4.56 5.46
N ALA A 7 -16.13 3.30 5.19
CA ALA A 7 -14.81 2.72 5.40
C ALA A 7 -13.72 3.46 4.61
N GLN A 8 -13.97 3.80 3.34
CA GLN A 8 -13.02 4.55 2.52
C GLN A 8 -12.83 5.99 2.99
N LEU A 9 -13.91 6.67 3.40
CA LEU A 9 -13.80 8.02 3.97
C LEU A 9 -12.96 8.04 5.24
N ILE A 10 -13.16 7.06 6.13
CA ILE A 10 -12.38 6.93 7.36
C ILE A 10 -10.91 6.64 7.02
N GLN A 11 -10.64 5.81 6.01
CA GLN A 11 -9.29 5.52 5.55
C GLN A 11 -8.58 6.76 5.00
N LEU A 12 -9.27 7.59 4.23
CA LEU A 12 -8.74 8.87 3.77
C LEU A 12 -8.47 9.81 4.94
N LEU A 13 -9.38 9.87 5.90
CA LEU A 13 -9.28 10.76 7.06
C LEU A 13 -8.03 10.43 7.90
N TYR A 14 -7.81 9.15 8.23
CA TYR A 14 -6.63 8.81 9.02
C TYR A 14 -5.31 9.07 8.27
N ASN A 15 -5.26 8.86 6.94
CA ASN A 15 -4.09 9.21 6.14
C ASN A 15 -3.78 10.71 6.16
N VAL A 16 -4.81 11.55 6.19
CA VAL A 16 -4.65 13.02 6.32
C VAL A 16 -4.15 13.38 7.71
N VAL A 17 -4.74 12.80 8.75
CA VAL A 17 -4.36 13.05 10.15
C VAL A 17 -2.89 12.66 10.40
N ASP A 18 -2.46 11.48 9.93
CA ASP A 18 -1.07 11.02 10.04
C ASP A 18 -0.09 12.03 9.40
N ARG A 19 -0.42 12.55 8.21
CA ARG A 19 0.40 13.59 7.56
C ARG A 19 0.42 14.92 8.31
N ILE A 20 -0.69 15.31 8.93
CA ILE A 20 -0.75 16.51 9.76
C ILE A 20 0.20 16.35 10.95
N TYR A 21 0.20 15.21 11.62
CA TYR A 21 1.11 14.95 12.75
C TYR A 21 2.58 14.98 12.32
N ILE A 22 2.92 14.32 11.21
CA ILE A 22 4.29 14.33 10.68
C ILE A 22 4.73 15.74 10.27
N GLY A 23 3.83 16.52 9.66
CA GLY A 23 4.11 17.92 9.27
C GLY A 23 4.34 18.87 10.43
N HIS A 24 3.88 18.52 11.65
CA HIS A 24 4.08 19.32 12.86
C HIS A 24 5.24 18.83 13.73
N LEU A 25 6.11 17.97 13.21
CA LEU A 25 7.31 17.52 13.93
C LEU A 25 8.26 18.70 14.18
N PRO A 26 8.59 19.00 15.46
CA PRO A 26 9.48 20.11 15.79
C PRO A 26 10.89 19.87 15.26
N GLY A 27 11.50 20.92 14.69
CA GLY A 27 12.90 20.91 14.25
C GLY A 27 13.16 20.32 12.88
N THR A 28 12.14 19.88 12.12
CA THR A 28 12.33 19.25 10.81
C THR A 28 12.03 20.16 9.61
N GLN A 29 11.53 21.38 9.82
CA GLN A 29 11.20 22.38 8.79
C GLN A 29 10.45 21.84 7.55
N GLY A 30 9.64 20.76 7.75
CA GLY A 30 8.92 20.09 6.65
C GLY A 30 9.72 18.98 5.96
N GLU A 31 10.98 18.77 6.27
CA GLU A 31 11.82 17.72 5.68
C GLU A 31 11.29 16.31 5.97
N ALA A 32 10.76 16.10 7.18
CA ALA A 32 10.13 14.85 7.57
C ALA A 32 8.90 14.54 6.72
N LEU A 33 8.03 15.52 6.48
CA LEU A 33 6.85 15.36 5.63
C LEU A 33 7.24 15.08 4.18
N THR A 34 8.27 15.79 3.68
CA THR A 34 8.82 15.57 2.33
C THR A 34 9.40 14.15 2.23
N GLY A 35 10.20 13.72 3.21
CA GLY A 35 10.78 12.38 3.26
C GLY A 35 9.73 11.27 3.23
N VAL A 36 8.67 11.38 4.06
CA VAL A 36 7.55 10.42 4.06
C VAL A 36 6.76 10.50 2.74
N GLY A 37 6.66 11.70 2.14
CA GLY A 37 6.05 11.88 0.82
C GLY A 37 6.74 11.07 -0.28
N LEU A 38 8.06 10.93 -0.22
CA LEU A 38 8.84 10.14 -1.19
C LEU A 38 8.60 8.62 -1.07
N VAL A 39 8.10 8.16 0.06
CA VAL A 39 7.71 6.74 0.25
C VAL A 39 6.33 6.43 -0.36
N PHE A 40 5.52 7.44 -0.61
CA PHE A 40 4.14 7.27 -1.08
C PHE A 40 4.00 6.48 -2.41
N PRO A 41 4.86 6.64 -3.42
CA PRO A 41 4.83 5.81 -4.63
C PRO A 41 5.00 4.31 -4.31
N ILE A 42 5.87 3.96 -3.36
CA ILE A 42 6.10 2.58 -2.94
C ILE A 42 4.87 2.03 -2.23
N ILE A 43 4.28 2.81 -1.31
CA ILE A 43 3.03 2.47 -0.63
C ILE A 43 1.90 2.24 -1.65
N SER A 44 1.80 3.12 -2.65
CA SER A 44 0.79 3.01 -3.71
C SER A 44 1.00 1.76 -4.57
N MET A 45 2.24 1.36 -4.82
CA MET A 45 2.57 0.12 -5.53
C MET A 45 2.14 -1.11 -4.72
N ILE A 46 2.39 -1.15 -3.42
CA ILE A 46 1.92 -2.22 -2.52
C ILE A 46 0.38 -2.29 -2.54
N ALA A 47 -0.28 -1.13 -2.44
CA ALA A 47 -1.73 -1.04 -2.51
C ALA A 47 -2.29 -1.50 -3.87
N ALA A 48 -1.61 -1.20 -4.98
CA ALA A 48 -1.99 -1.64 -6.32
C ALA A 48 -1.98 -3.18 -6.44
N PHE A 49 -0.93 -3.85 -5.96
CA PHE A 49 -0.90 -5.31 -5.91
C PHE A 49 -1.98 -5.89 -5.00
N THR A 50 -2.20 -5.29 -3.83
CA THR A 50 -3.28 -5.70 -2.93
C THR A 50 -4.64 -5.63 -3.62
N ASN A 51 -4.93 -4.51 -4.29
CA ASN A 51 -6.16 -4.30 -5.01
C ASN A 51 -6.31 -5.22 -6.22
N LEU A 52 -5.23 -5.47 -6.95
CA LEU A 52 -5.23 -6.38 -8.10
C LEU A 52 -5.78 -7.77 -7.70
N PHE A 53 -5.28 -8.34 -6.62
CA PHE A 53 -5.71 -9.67 -6.18
C PHE A 53 -7.07 -9.65 -5.47
N SER A 54 -7.35 -8.64 -4.66
CA SER A 54 -8.61 -8.56 -3.92
C SER A 54 -9.79 -8.17 -4.80
N MET A 55 -9.63 -7.16 -5.67
CA MET A 55 -10.69 -6.74 -6.60
C MET A 55 -10.90 -7.73 -7.76
N GLY A 56 -9.86 -8.50 -8.13
CA GLY A 56 -10.01 -9.62 -9.06
C GLY A 56 -10.67 -10.83 -8.40
N GLY A 57 -10.30 -11.16 -7.18
CA GLY A 57 -10.76 -12.36 -6.48
C GLY A 57 -12.16 -12.24 -5.87
N ALA A 58 -12.49 -11.13 -5.23
CA ALA A 58 -13.75 -10.98 -4.49
C ALA A 58 -15.02 -11.06 -5.38
N PRO A 59 -15.08 -10.49 -6.60
CA PRO A 59 -16.20 -10.68 -7.51
C PRO A 59 -16.34 -12.14 -7.97
N LEU A 60 -15.22 -12.79 -8.34
CA LEU A 60 -15.23 -14.20 -8.76
C LEU A 60 -15.69 -15.12 -7.62
N PHE A 61 -15.29 -14.82 -6.39
CA PHE A 61 -15.78 -15.49 -5.19
C PHE A 61 -17.29 -15.31 -5.04
N SER A 62 -17.82 -14.09 -5.22
CA SER A 62 -19.25 -13.80 -5.13
C SER A 62 -20.06 -14.55 -6.18
N ILE A 63 -19.53 -14.65 -7.42
CA ILE A 63 -20.17 -15.40 -8.52
C ILE A 63 -20.22 -16.90 -8.17
N ALA A 64 -19.08 -17.50 -7.80
CA ALA A 64 -19.00 -18.91 -7.45
C ALA A 64 -19.94 -19.26 -6.28
N ARG A 65 -20.07 -18.36 -5.31
CA ARG A 65 -21.01 -18.49 -4.20
C ARG A 65 -22.46 -18.39 -4.65
N GLY A 66 -22.78 -17.49 -5.60
CA GLY A 66 -24.11 -17.36 -6.19
C GLY A 66 -24.51 -18.59 -7.01
N GLU A 67 -23.54 -19.26 -7.66
CA GLU A 67 -23.73 -20.54 -8.38
C GLU A 67 -23.89 -21.74 -7.43
N GLY A 68 -23.67 -21.57 -6.12
CA GLY A 68 -23.69 -22.65 -5.13
C GLY A 68 -22.45 -23.54 -5.16
N ASP A 69 -21.40 -23.17 -5.90
CA ASP A 69 -20.14 -23.91 -5.96
C ASP A 69 -19.20 -23.52 -4.82
N GLU A 70 -19.46 -24.09 -3.64
CA GLU A 70 -18.67 -23.84 -2.43
C GLU A 70 -17.18 -24.22 -2.58
N LYS A 71 -16.88 -25.24 -3.41
CA LYS A 71 -15.49 -25.66 -3.66
C LYS A 71 -14.75 -24.61 -4.46
N LYS A 72 -15.37 -24.11 -5.53
CA LYS A 72 -14.81 -23.04 -6.38
C LYS A 72 -14.61 -21.76 -5.58
N ALA A 73 -15.60 -21.36 -4.77
CA ALA A 73 -15.50 -20.21 -3.88
C ALA A 73 -14.34 -20.37 -2.88
N SER A 74 -14.21 -21.51 -2.21
CA SER A 74 -13.10 -21.82 -1.31
C SER A 74 -11.74 -21.77 -2.01
N TYR A 75 -11.65 -22.28 -3.25
CA TYR A 75 -10.42 -22.18 -4.05
C TYR A 75 -10.03 -20.74 -4.35
N ILE A 76 -10.98 -19.90 -4.75
CA ILE A 76 -10.70 -18.49 -5.07
C ILE A 76 -10.20 -17.75 -3.82
N LEU A 77 -10.87 -17.88 -2.68
CA LEU A 77 -10.49 -17.26 -1.41
C LEU A 77 -9.07 -17.67 -0.99
N ASN A 78 -8.80 -18.98 -0.96
CA ASN A 78 -7.52 -19.49 -0.48
C ASN A 78 -6.36 -19.20 -1.44
N ASN A 79 -6.59 -19.22 -2.76
CA ASN A 79 -5.58 -18.82 -3.73
C ASN A 79 -5.27 -17.34 -3.65
N THR A 80 -6.29 -16.47 -3.50
CA THR A 80 -6.07 -15.02 -3.31
C THR A 80 -5.28 -14.75 -2.03
N PHE A 81 -5.62 -15.42 -0.92
CA PHE A 81 -4.84 -15.33 0.31
C PHE A 81 -3.37 -15.71 0.08
N THR A 82 -3.12 -16.81 -0.62
CA THR A 82 -1.77 -17.28 -0.94
C THR A 82 -1.02 -16.28 -1.83
N MET A 83 -1.71 -15.71 -2.83
CA MET A 83 -1.14 -14.65 -3.68
C MET A 83 -0.72 -13.42 -2.88
N LEU A 84 -1.59 -12.95 -1.98
CA LEU A 84 -1.29 -11.80 -1.13
C LEU A 84 -0.07 -12.06 -0.25
N VAL A 85 0.03 -13.24 0.38
CA VAL A 85 1.17 -13.61 1.23
C VAL A 85 2.47 -13.68 0.43
N ILE A 86 2.48 -14.40 -0.70
CA ILE A 86 3.71 -14.54 -1.52
C ILE A 86 4.14 -13.19 -2.06
N THR A 87 3.22 -12.40 -2.59
CA THR A 87 3.52 -11.06 -3.13
C THR A 87 4.02 -10.12 -2.03
N ALA A 88 3.48 -10.19 -0.82
CA ALA A 88 3.98 -9.43 0.31
C ALA A 88 5.46 -9.73 0.58
N PHE A 89 5.84 -11.01 0.65
CA PHE A 89 7.25 -11.39 0.85
C PHE A 89 8.14 -10.96 -0.31
N VAL A 90 7.67 -11.05 -1.55
CA VAL A 90 8.43 -10.58 -2.73
C VAL A 90 8.63 -9.06 -2.65
N LEU A 91 7.58 -8.29 -2.36
CA LEU A 91 7.66 -6.83 -2.25
C LEU A 91 8.56 -6.41 -1.07
N MET A 92 8.50 -7.11 0.05
CA MET A 92 9.41 -6.90 1.18
C MET A 92 10.87 -7.16 0.76
N ALA A 93 11.16 -8.29 0.12
CA ALA A 93 12.51 -8.63 -0.33
C ALA A 93 13.06 -7.62 -1.33
N VAL A 94 12.24 -7.20 -2.31
CA VAL A 94 12.60 -6.16 -3.29
C VAL A 94 12.78 -4.82 -2.59
N GLY A 95 11.85 -4.42 -1.73
CA GLY A 95 11.90 -3.17 -0.99
C GLY A 95 13.18 -3.03 -0.17
N TYR A 96 13.50 -4.02 0.66
CA TYR A 96 14.73 -4.01 1.46
C TYR A 96 16.01 -4.14 0.63
N GLY A 97 15.97 -4.89 -0.49
CA GLY A 97 17.15 -5.09 -1.35
C GLY A 97 17.52 -3.84 -2.14
N TRP A 98 16.56 -3.01 -2.51
CA TRP A 98 16.75 -1.80 -3.32
C TRP A 98 16.22 -0.51 -2.68
N GLU A 99 16.10 -0.47 -1.36
CA GLU A 99 15.58 0.66 -0.60
C GLU A 99 16.25 1.98 -0.99
N ARG A 100 17.57 2.03 -0.91
CA ARG A 100 18.35 3.23 -1.21
C ARG A 100 18.22 3.68 -2.67
N PRO A 101 18.49 2.85 -3.70
CA PRO A 101 18.31 3.23 -5.09
C PRO A 101 16.90 3.72 -5.42
N ILE A 102 15.87 3.09 -4.87
CA ILE A 102 14.48 3.44 -5.12
C ILE A 102 14.16 4.82 -4.54
N LEU A 103 14.58 5.11 -3.30
CA LEU A 103 14.32 6.41 -2.68
C LEU A 103 15.02 7.56 -3.42
N TYR A 104 16.27 7.36 -3.85
CA TYR A 104 16.97 8.36 -4.66
C TYR A 104 16.35 8.53 -6.05
N LEU A 105 15.84 7.46 -6.65
CA LEU A 105 15.11 7.54 -7.93
C LEU A 105 13.82 8.39 -7.79
N PHE A 106 13.16 8.35 -6.63
CA PHE A 106 11.98 9.18 -6.35
C PHE A 106 12.33 10.59 -5.85
N GLY A 107 13.62 10.97 -5.87
CA GLY A 107 14.06 12.33 -5.57
C GLY A 107 14.46 12.57 -4.12
N ALA A 108 14.85 11.53 -3.39
CA ALA A 108 15.41 11.71 -2.05
C ALA A 108 16.73 12.48 -2.12
N SER A 109 16.88 13.49 -1.27
CA SER A 109 18.15 14.19 -1.00
C SER A 109 18.80 13.62 0.25
N ASP A 110 20.09 13.97 0.49
CA ASP A 110 20.79 13.53 1.70
C ASP A 110 20.10 13.99 3.00
N VAL A 111 19.30 15.07 2.93
CA VAL A 111 18.53 15.61 4.06
C VAL A 111 17.22 14.84 4.28
N THR A 112 16.51 14.49 3.20
CA THR A 112 15.20 13.82 3.30
C THR A 112 15.30 12.31 3.39
N TYR A 113 16.43 11.73 2.91
CA TYR A 113 16.66 10.28 2.91
C TYR A 113 16.52 9.63 4.29
N PRO A 114 17.08 10.15 5.39
CA PRO A 114 16.95 9.52 6.71
C PRO A 114 15.49 9.34 7.13
N PHE A 115 14.65 10.36 6.90
CA PHE A 115 13.23 10.31 7.25
C PHE A 115 12.45 9.32 6.36
N ALA A 116 12.75 9.32 5.05
CA ALA A 116 12.15 8.38 4.12
C ALA A 116 12.53 6.93 4.46
N ASN A 117 13.81 6.69 4.74
CA ASN A 117 14.34 5.38 5.09
C ASN A 117 13.76 4.85 6.40
N ASP A 118 13.73 5.68 7.43
CA ASP A 118 13.16 5.34 8.74
C ASP A 118 11.69 4.92 8.65
N TYR A 119 10.91 5.61 7.82
CA TYR A 119 9.51 5.27 7.58
C TYR A 119 9.38 4.00 6.75
N LEU A 120 10.09 3.93 5.61
CA LEU A 120 9.98 2.84 4.65
C LEU A 120 10.37 1.49 5.26
N THR A 121 11.50 1.43 5.98
CA THR A 121 12.00 0.21 6.61
C THR A 121 10.94 -0.42 7.53
N ILE A 122 10.31 0.40 8.38
CA ILE A 122 9.27 -0.06 9.30
C ILE A 122 8.00 -0.43 8.53
N TYR A 123 7.59 0.38 7.55
CA TYR A 123 6.40 0.15 6.75
C TYR A 123 6.50 -1.15 5.94
N LEU A 124 7.67 -1.45 5.37
CA LEU A 124 7.92 -2.70 4.64
C LEU A 124 7.71 -3.92 5.54
N ALA A 125 8.15 -3.89 6.80
CA ALA A 125 7.87 -4.97 7.76
C ALA A 125 6.36 -5.19 7.96
N GLY A 126 5.55 -4.12 7.86
CA GLY A 126 4.09 -4.15 7.95
C GLY A 126 3.37 -4.58 6.66
N THR A 127 4.07 -4.68 5.53
CA THR A 127 3.46 -4.97 4.22
C THR A 127 2.60 -6.24 4.23
N LEU A 128 3.05 -7.31 4.90
CA LEU A 128 2.29 -8.54 5.04
C LEU A 128 0.94 -8.30 5.75
N PHE A 129 0.96 -7.52 6.82
CA PHE A 129 -0.23 -7.22 7.62
C PHE A 129 -1.22 -6.37 6.82
N LEU A 130 -0.71 -5.36 6.10
CA LEU A 130 -1.49 -4.53 5.20
C LEU A 130 -2.18 -5.37 4.12
N MET A 131 -1.41 -6.18 3.39
CA MET A 131 -1.92 -6.94 2.24
C MET A 131 -2.98 -7.95 2.67
N ILE A 132 -2.77 -8.67 3.78
CA ILE A 132 -3.76 -9.61 4.31
C ILE A 132 -4.98 -8.84 4.87
N GLY A 133 -4.75 -7.83 5.70
CA GLY A 133 -5.81 -7.07 6.35
C GLY A 133 -6.74 -6.40 5.34
N THR A 134 -6.19 -5.67 4.37
CA THR A 134 -6.97 -4.96 3.36
C THR A 134 -7.49 -5.88 2.27
N GLY A 135 -6.64 -6.77 1.75
CA GLY A 135 -6.99 -7.66 0.65
C GLY A 135 -8.10 -8.64 1.00
N MET A 136 -7.98 -9.31 2.15
CA MET A 136 -8.99 -10.27 2.59
C MET A 136 -10.27 -9.62 3.13
N ASN A 137 -10.21 -8.34 3.55
CA ASN A 137 -11.40 -7.60 3.97
C ASN A 137 -12.45 -7.46 2.87
N SER A 138 -12.04 -7.42 1.60
CA SER A 138 -12.93 -7.42 0.44
C SER A 138 -13.78 -8.70 0.37
N PHE A 139 -13.22 -9.84 0.77
CA PHE A 139 -13.94 -11.13 0.82
C PHE A 139 -14.95 -11.20 1.96
N ILE A 140 -14.70 -10.55 3.09
CA ILE A 140 -15.70 -10.42 4.17
C ILE A 140 -16.94 -9.70 3.65
N SER A 141 -16.75 -8.63 2.87
CA SER A 141 -17.84 -7.89 2.25
C SER A 141 -18.54 -8.71 1.16
N ALA A 142 -17.78 -9.46 0.35
CA ALA A 142 -18.28 -10.36 -0.69
C ALA A 142 -19.06 -11.56 -0.11
N GLU A 143 -18.72 -12.02 1.09
CA GLU A 143 -19.45 -13.06 1.83
C GLU A 143 -20.79 -12.58 2.39
N GLY A 144 -21.06 -11.26 2.34
CA GLY A 144 -22.32 -10.67 2.81
C GLY A 144 -22.21 -10.01 4.18
N PHE A 145 -21.00 -9.78 4.70
CA PHE A 145 -20.75 -9.11 5.98
C PHE A 145 -20.09 -7.71 5.83
N PRO A 146 -20.64 -6.81 4.99
CA PRO A 146 -19.99 -5.50 4.74
C PRO A 146 -19.89 -4.63 6.00
N LYS A 147 -20.78 -4.81 6.98
CA LYS A 147 -20.69 -4.12 8.27
C LYS A 147 -19.46 -4.58 9.07
N THR A 148 -19.14 -5.87 9.04
CA THR A 148 -17.95 -6.41 9.69
C THR A 148 -16.68 -5.89 9.02
N GLY A 149 -16.63 -5.88 7.68
CA GLY A 149 -15.52 -5.29 6.94
C GLY A 149 -15.29 -3.81 7.27
N MET A 150 -16.37 -3.03 7.36
CA MET A 150 -16.32 -1.63 7.78
C MET A 150 -15.77 -1.50 9.21
N LEU A 151 -16.22 -2.32 10.16
CA LEU A 151 -15.75 -2.27 11.54
C LEU A 151 -14.25 -2.57 11.65
N VAL A 152 -13.72 -3.50 10.84
CA VAL A 152 -12.27 -3.76 10.80
C VAL A 152 -11.49 -2.50 10.41
N VAL A 153 -11.94 -1.78 9.37
CA VAL A 153 -11.30 -0.54 8.92
C VAL A 153 -11.39 0.54 9.99
N ILE A 154 -12.57 0.70 10.63
CA ILE A 154 -12.75 1.69 11.72
C ILE A 154 -11.81 1.37 12.88
N CYS A 155 -11.75 0.11 13.34
CA CYS A 155 -10.85 -0.30 14.41
C CYS A 155 -9.38 0.03 14.10
N GLY A 156 -8.92 -0.29 12.88
CA GLY A 156 -7.57 0.05 12.44
C GLY A 156 -7.32 1.56 12.46
N ALA A 157 -8.24 2.36 11.90
CA ALA A 157 -8.11 3.80 11.86
C ALA A 157 -8.10 4.45 13.26
N VAL A 158 -8.98 4.02 14.15
CA VAL A 158 -9.03 4.53 15.53
C VAL A 158 -7.75 4.22 16.29
N ILE A 159 -7.22 3.01 16.13
CA ILE A 159 -5.95 2.61 16.77
C ILE A 159 -4.80 3.44 16.22
N ASN A 160 -4.72 3.64 14.90
CA ASN A 160 -3.68 4.46 14.29
C ASN A 160 -3.74 5.91 14.83
N ILE A 161 -4.89 6.59 14.72
CA ILE A 161 -5.08 7.97 15.19
C ILE A 161 -4.74 8.12 16.70
N ALA A 162 -5.00 7.10 17.51
CA ALA A 162 -4.69 7.12 18.94
C ALA A 162 -3.20 6.89 19.22
N LEU A 163 -2.55 6.03 18.43
CA LEU A 163 -1.13 5.68 18.62
C LEU A 163 -0.18 6.72 17.99
N ASP A 164 -0.58 7.40 16.93
CA ASP A 164 0.25 8.42 16.27
C ASP A 164 0.77 9.48 17.25
N PRO A 165 -0.08 10.24 17.98
CA PRO A 165 0.41 11.25 18.91
C PRO A 165 1.23 10.65 20.05
N LEU A 166 0.92 9.43 20.48
CA LEU A 166 1.67 8.74 21.52
C LEU A 166 3.10 8.43 21.08
N PHE A 167 3.28 7.83 19.90
CA PHE A 167 4.61 7.45 19.42
C PHE A 167 5.38 8.65 18.87
N ILE A 168 4.70 9.56 18.17
CA ILE A 168 5.35 10.71 17.54
C ILE A 168 5.83 11.71 18.58
N PHE A 169 4.94 12.14 19.50
CA PHE A 169 5.20 13.26 20.42
C PHE A 169 5.57 12.82 21.83
N VAL A 170 4.80 11.86 22.44
CA VAL A 170 5.05 11.47 23.84
C VAL A 170 6.31 10.62 23.96
N LEU A 171 6.52 9.69 23.05
CA LEU A 171 7.73 8.84 23.01
C LEU A 171 8.87 9.47 22.18
N ASN A 172 8.65 10.65 21.60
CA ASN A 172 9.63 11.37 20.77
C ASN A 172 10.28 10.53 19.66
N MET A 173 9.53 9.58 19.08
CA MET A 173 10.03 8.71 18.02
C MET A 173 9.93 9.35 16.63
N GLY A 174 9.26 10.50 16.49
CA GLY A 174 9.11 11.22 15.23
C GLY A 174 8.51 10.36 14.12
N VAL A 175 9.14 10.36 12.95
CA VAL A 175 8.69 9.61 11.76
C VAL A 175 8.63 8.09 12.00
N LYS A 176 9.56 7.53 12.77
CA LYS A 176 9.52 6.11 13.16
C LYS A 176 8.27 5.78 13.95
N GLY A 177 7.85 6.70 14.83
CA GLY A 177 6.64 6.56 15.62
C GLY A 177 5.39 6.42 14.75
N ALA A 178 5.23 7.28 13.74
CA ALA A 178 4.14 7.20 12.77
C ALA A 178 4.12 5.86 12.03
N ALA A 179 5.27 5.41 11.54
CA ALA A 179 5.38 4.13 10.85
C ALA A 179 5.00 2.95 11.75
N ILE A 180 5.45 2.94 13.02
CA ILE A 180 5.11 1.89 13.99
C ILE A 180 3.62 1.89 14.30
N ALA A 181 2.99 3.06 14.53
CA ALA A 181 1.56 3.17 14.78
C ALA A 181 0.75 2.60 13.60
N THR A 182 1.16 2.93 12.38
CA THR A 182 0.57 2.40 11.14
C THR A 182 0.69 0.87 11.08
N VAL A 183 1.87 0.31 11.32
CA VAL A 183 2.10 -1.15 11.28
C VAL A 183 1.30 -1.88 12.37
N ILE A 184 1.20 -1.33 13.58
CA ILE A 184 0.38 -1.91 14.66
C ILE A 184 -1.10 -1.91 14.28
N SER A 185 -1.62 -0.82 13.72
CA SER A 185 -3.01 -0.73 13.29
C SER A 185 -3.33 -1.75 12.17
N GLN A 186 -2.41 -1.93 11.23
CA GLN A 186 -2.51 -2.94 10.16
C GLN A 186 -2.45 -4.37 10.72
N PHE A 187 -1.59 -4.62 11.70
CA PHE A 187 -1.51 -5.91 12.39
C PHE A 187 -2.82 -6.26 13.10
N VAL A 188 -3.42 -5.32 13.83
CA VAL A 188 -4.72 -5.53 14.47
C VAL A 188 -5.81 -5.79 13.43
N SER A 189 -5.84 -5.02 12.34
CA SER A 189 -6.78 -5.23 11.24
C SER A 189 -6.64 -6.63 10.64
N MET A 190 -5.41 -7.09 10.40
CA MET A 190 -5.13 -8.45 9.94
C MET A 190 -5.66 -9.52 10.90
N ILE A 191 -5.42 -9.35 12.21
CA ILE A 191 -5.93 -10.30 13.23
C ILE A 191 -7.44 -10.37 13.20
N LEU A 192 -8.15 -9.23 13.12
CA LEU A 192 -9.60 -9.20 13.05
C LEU A 192 -10.14 -9.91 11.80
N VAL A 193 -9.50 -9.71 10.65
CA VAL A 193 -9.84 -10.40 9.40
C VAL A 193 -9.60 -11.90 9.52
N LEU A 194 -8.44 -12.33 10.00
CA LEU A 194 -8.13 -13.75 10.19
C LEU A 194 -9.07 -14.41 11.20
N ARG A 195 -9.40 -13.72 12.29
CA ARG A 195 -10.37 -14.18 13.27
C ARG A 195 -11.76 -14.38 12.67
N PHE A 196 -12.17 -13.53 11.74
CA PHE A 196 -13.43 -13.72 11.01
C PHE A 196 -13.39 -15.03 10.21
N PHE A 197 -12.35 -15.30 9.42
CA PHE A 197 -12.23 -16.51 8.59
C PHE A 197 -11.96 -17.81 9.39
N HIS A 198 -11.55 -17.72 10.66
CA HIS A 198 -11.46 -18.86 11.57
C HIS A 198 -12.70 -19.02 12.45
N GLY A 199 -13.59 -18.02 12.47
CA GLY A 199 -14.79 -18.01 13.28
C GLY A 199 -15.91 -18.89 12.73
N ASN A 200 -17.01 -19.00 13.52
CA ASN A 200 -18.18 -19.78 13.14
C ASN A 200 -19.19 -19.01 12.26
N LYS A 201 -18.91 -17.73 11.97
CA LYS A 201 -19.80 -16.87 11.15
C LYS A 201 -19.60 -17.06 9.66
N THR A 202 -18.42 -17.50 9.24
CA THR A 202 -18.07 -17.74 7.85
C THR A 202 -18.30 -19.20 7.47
N LEU A 203 -18.74 -19.43 6.23
CA LEU A 203 -18.79 -20.76 5.60
C LEU A 203 -17.44 -21.13 4.97
N TYR A 204 -16.62 -20.12 4.64
CA TYR A 204 -15.37 -20.27 3.88
C TYR A 204 -14.17 -20.01 4.77
N ARG A 205 -13.43 -21.07 5.09
CA ARG A 205 -12.24 -21.00 5.97
C ARG A 205 -10.96 -20.96 5.16
N ILE A 206 -9.97 -20.24 5.68
CA ILE A 206 -8.60 -20.30 5.15
C ILE A 206 -8.02 -21.66 5.49
N SER A 207 -7.71 -22.47 4.47
CA SER A 207 -7.23 -23.85 4.62
C SER A 207 -6.19 -24.20 3.54
N GLY A 208 -5.06 -24.74 3.95
CA GLY A 208 -4.00 -25.18 3.03
C GLY A 208 -4.43 -26.22 1.98
N LYS A 209 -5.54 -26.92 2.21
CA LYS A 209 -6.08 -27.94 1.30
C LYS A 209 -6.44 -27.40 -0.08
N TYR A 210 -6.84 -26.11 -0.15
CA TYR A 210 -7.31 -25.46 -1.37
C TYR A 210 -6.24 -24.60 -2.06
N MET A 211 -5.00 -24.57 -1.55
CA MET A 211 -3.91 -23.77 -2.10
C MET A 211 -3.21 -24.51 -3.25
N LYS A 212 -3.26 -23.97 -4.48
CA LYS A 212 -2.57 -24.51 -5.66
C LYS A 212 -1.37 -23.65 -6.03
N LEU A 213 -0.26 -23.84 -5.34
CA LEU A 213 0.94 -23.01 -5.43
C LEU A 213 1.49 -22.84 -6.87
N LYS A 214 1.48 -23.90 -7.69
CA LYS A 214 1.99 -23.82 -9.08
C LYS A 214 1.21 -22.86 -9.96
N LYS A 215 -0.15 -22.81 -9.84
CA LYS A 215 -0.97 -21.86 -10.59
C LYS A 215 -0.83 -20.44 -10.05
N VAL A 216 -0.71 -20.30 -8.74
CA VAL A 216 -0.53 -19.02 -8.05
C VAL A 216 0.78 -18.35 -8.48
N LEU A 217 1.89 -19.06 -8.48
CA LEU A 217 3.18 -18.54 -8.92
C LEU A 217 3.15 -18.05 -10.38
N GLY A 218 2.48 -18.78 -11.29
CA GLY A 218 2.35 -18.35 -12.68
C GLY A 218 1.59 -17.02 -12.82
N ILE A 219 0.50 -16.84 -12.06
CA ILE A 219 -0.30 -15.61 -12.10
C ILE A 219 0.48 -14.43 -11.49
N ILE A 220 1.21 -14.64 -10.40
CA ILE A 220 2.04 -13.61 -9.77
C ILE A 220 3.14 -13.13 -10.74
N LEU A 221 3.80 -14.04 -11.44
CA LEU A 221 4.83 -13.71 -12.43
C LEU A 221 4.26 -12.89 -13.57
N ILE A 222 3.10 -13.28 -14.11
CA ILE A 222 2.43 -12.54 -15.20
C ILE A 222 1.97 -11.15 -14.71
N SER A 223 1.37 -11.06 -13.53
CA SER A 223 0.89 -9.78 -12.98
C SER A 223 2.03 -8.84 -12.61
N SER A 224 3.15 -9.36 -12.07
CA SER A 224 4.33 -8.55 -11.80
C SER A 224 4.96 -8.02 -13.09
N MET A 225 5.08 -8.84 -14.12
CA MET A 225 5.58 -8.42 -15.43
C MET A 225 4.71 -7.32 -16.06
N PHE A 226 3.38 -7.43 -15.93
CA PHE A 226 2.45 -6.41 -16.43
C PHE A 226 2.60 -5.07 -15.70
N VAL A 227 2.74 -5.09 -14.36
CA VAL A 227 2.96 -3.87 -13.56
C VAL A 227 4.29 -3.22 -13.91
N PHE A 228 5.38 -4.00 -14.09
CA PHE A 228 6.68 -3.48 -14.53
C PHE A 228 6.61 -2.88 -15.92
N LEU A 229 5.86 -3.47 -16.86
CA LEU A 229 5.65 -2.92 -18.20
C LEU A 229 4.93 -1.56 -18.16
N VAL A 230 3.84 -1.46 -17.39
CA VAL A 230 3.07 -0.22 -17.25
C VAL A 230 3.88 0.86 -16.53
N ALA A 231 4.57 0.51 -15.45
CA ALA A 231 5.45 1.43 -14.72
C ALA A 231 6.64 1.88 -15.61
N GLY A 232 7.22 0.97 -16.39
CA GLY A 232 8.29 1.28 -17.33
C GLY A 232 7.85 2.25 -18.44
N CYS A 233 6.66 2.08 -19.00
CA CYS A 233 6.11 3.01 -20.00
C CYS A 233 5.92 4.42 -19.41
N SER A 234 5.34 4.51 -18.20
CA SER A 234 5.15 5.80 -17.52
C SER A 234 6.48 6.50 -17.18
N LEU A 235 7.51 5.74 -16.82
CA LEU A 235 8.84 6.28 -16.55
C LEU A 235 9.50 6.82 -17.82
N VAL A 236 9.38 6.10 -18.93
CA VAL A 236 9.93 6.53 -20.24
C VAL A 236 9.23 7.80 -20.74
N ASP A 237 7.93 7.93 -20.57
CA ASP A 237 7.19 9.13 -20.96
C ASP A 237 7.58 10.34 -20.09
N ASN A 238 7.75 10.15 -18.79
CA ASN A 238 8.22 11.21 -17.88
C ASN A 238 9.67 11.64 -18.23
N LEU A 239 10.55 10.71 -18.55
CA LEU A 239 11.93 11.03 -18.97
C LEU A 239 11.97 11.78 -20.30
N LYS A 240 11.09 11.48 -21.26
CA LYS A 240 10.97 12.23 -22.51
C LYS A 240 10.51 13.66 -22.27
N THR A 241 9.51 13.85 -21.41
CA THR A 241 8.98 15.17 -21.05
C THR A 241 10.02 16.01 -20.31
N PHE A 242 10.85 15.39 -19.44
CA PHE A 242 11.97 16.07 -18.78
C PHE A 242 13.03 16.54 -19.78
N LYS A 243 13.40 15.69 -20.74
CA LYS A 243 14.39 16.03 -21.78
C LYS A 243 13.90 17.13 -22.71
N GLU A 244 12.62 17.11 -23.08
CA GLU A 244 12.01 18.13 -23.94
C GLU A 244 11.91 19.50 -23.24
N ASN A 245 11.72 19.52 -21.92
CA ASN A 245 11.75 20.75 -21.13
C ASN A 245 13.15 21.32 -20.93
N ASP A 246 14.18 20.47 -20.84
CA ASP A 246 15.58 20.86 -20.73
C ASP A 246 16.08 21.48 -22.06
N ASP A 247 15.77 20.83 -23.19
CA ASP A 247 16.10 21.34 -24.53
C ASP A 247 15.40 22.68 -24.84
N THR A 248 14.19 22.92 -24.29
CA THR A 248 13.46 24.19 -24.44
C THR A 248 13.97 25.28 -23.50
N ALA A 249 14.56 24.95 -22.35
CA ALA A 249 15.20 25.89 -21.44
C ALA A 249 16.52 26.41 -22.05
N ASP A 250 17.39 25.51 -22.55
CA ASP A 250 18.66 25.86 -23.21
C ASP A 250 18.44 26.74 -24.45
N THR A 251 17.38 26.48 -25.22
CA THR A 251 17.06 27.29 -26.41
C THR A 251 16.60 28.69 -26.06
N LYS A 252 15.93 28.87 -24.90
CA LYS A 252 15.48 30.18 -24.41
C LYS A 252 16.66 31.00 -23.85
N GLU A 253 17.60 30.37 -23.16
CA GLU A 253 18.80 31.02 -22.64
C GLU A 253 19.72 31.47 -23.77
N GLN A 254 19.94 30.66 -24.83
CA GLN A 254 20.69 31.05 -26.02
C GLN A 254 20.06 32.21 -26.77
N ASN A 255 18.73 32.27 -26.89
CA ASN A 255 18.02 33.37 -27.53
C ASN A 255 18.02 34.68 -26.71
N GLN A 256 18.14 34.63 -25.41
CA GLN A 256 18.28 35.81 -24.56
C GLN A 256 19.69 36.45 -24.65
N VAL A 257 20.73 35.64 -24.76
CA VAL A 257 22.11 36.12 -24.94
C VAL A 257 22.32 36.82 -26.26
N ILE A 258 21.64 36.38 -27.33
CA ILE A 258 21.74 36.98 -28.68
C ILE A 258 21.04 38.35 -28.77
N VAL A 259 20.07 38.64 -27.91
CA VAL A 259 19.29 39.90 -27.90
C VAL A 259 19.94 40.98 -27.05
N GLU A 260 20.92 40.65 -26.17
CA GLU A 260 21.66 41.63 -25.37
C GLU A 260 22.95 42.15 -26.04
N ASP A 261 23.38 41.57 -27.15
CA ASP A 261 24.60 41.96 -27.91
C ASP A 261 24.32 42.84 -29.16
N ASP A 262 23.07 43.22 -29.44
CA ASP A 262 22.66 44.24 -30.43
C ASP A 262 22.18 45.55 -29.78
#